data_a02e471ce3e79eb40419a7d750a17db8
#
_entry.id   a02e471ce3e79eb40419a7d750a17db8
#
_cell.length_a   1.000
_cell.length_b   1.000
_cell.length_c   1.000
_cell.angle_alpha   90.00
_cell.angle_beta   90.00
_cell.angle_gamma   90.00
#
_symmetry.space_group_name_H-M   'P 1'
#
loop_
_entity.id
_entity.type
_entity.pdbx_description
1 polymer ?
#
loop_
_entity_poly.entity_id
_entity_poly.type
_entity_poly.pdbx_seq_one_letter_code
_entity_poly.pdbx_strand_id
1 'polypeptide(L)'
;LTFDSGVTAVVGPNGSGKSNISDAIRWVLGEQSARTLRCARMEGLIFNGTPHRKPQGFAEVTLTVDNRDRRLPFDGDEVSITRRYYRSGESEYLLNRAAVRLKDINELFMDTGLGRDGYSMIGQGKIDSVVAARSEDRREIFEEAAGISRFRYRKEESEARLARAEENLLRLRDILAELEERVGPLKEQAAKAEQFLEYSAEKRTLEIGLWLDTLERSGRILREHDDKLLVARAQY
;
A
#
# COMPACT_ATOMS: atom_id res chain seq x y z
N LEU A 1 -12.09 -19.06 29.33
CA LEU A 1 -13.06 -20.13 29.12
C LEU A 1 -12.39 -21.28 28.40
N THR A 2 -12.56 -22.49 28.89
CA THR A 2 -12.10 -23.71 28.23
C THR A 2 -13.32 -24.44 27.68
N PHE A 3 -13.22 -24.92 26.45
CA PHE A 3 -14.25 -25.74 25.80
C PHE A 3 -13.69 -27.14 25.64
N ASP A 4 -14.34 -28.10 26.30
CA ASP A 4 -13.95 -29.50 26.19
C ASP A 4 -14.54 -30.13 24.92
N SER A 5 -14.03 -31.30 24.52
CA SER A 5 -14.57 -32.07 23.41
C SER A 5 -16.07 -32.42 23.63
N GLY A 6 -16.88 -32.31 22.58
CA GLY A 6 -18.31 -32.60 22.62
C GLY A 6 -19.16 -31.32 22.56
N VAL A 7 -20.26 -31.29 23.29
CA VAL A 7 -21.21 -30.18 23.29
C VAL A 7 -21.09 -29.36 24.57
N THR A 8 -20.76 -28.07 24.43
CA THR A 8 -20.77 -27.11 25.55
C THR A 8 -21.95 -26.16 25.43
N ALA A 9 -22.81 -26.06 26.46
CA ALA A 9 -23.92 -25.14 26.52
C ALA A 9 -23.62 -23.97 27.45
N VAL A 10 -23.79 -22.74 26.95
CA VAL A 10 -23.69 -21.51 27.76
C VAL A 10 -25.08 -21.00 28.06
N VAL A 11 -25.48 -21.06 29.30
CA VAL A 11 -26.83 -20.69 29.79
C VAL A 11 -26.78 -19.52 30.76
N GLY A 12 -27.84 -18.71 30.82
CA GLY A 12 -27.92 -17.56 31.73
C GLY A 12 -29.04 -16.61 31.34
N PRO A 13 -29.41 -15.65 32.19
CA PRO A 13 -30.45 -14.67 31.93
C PRO A 13 -30.09 -13.72 30.80
N ASN A 14 -31.05 -12.94 30.31
CA ASN A 14 -30.80 -11.89 29.33
C ASN A 14 -29.87 -10.83 29.90
N GLY A 15 -28.91 -10.35 29.10
CA GLY A 15 -27.90 -9.39 29.54
C GLY A 15 -26.69 -9.98 30.26
N SER A 16 -26.60 -11.29 30.49
CA SER A 16 -25.48 -11.94 31.19
C SER A 16 -24.18 -12.08 30.33
N GLY A 17 -24.18 -11.61 29.09
CA GLY A 17 -23.00 -11.65 28.23
C GLY A 17 -22.80 -12.92 27.39
N LYS A 18 -23.79 -13.85 27.36
CA LYS A 18 -23.69 -15.10 26.55
C LYS A 18 -23.29 -14.84 25.09
N SER A 19 -23.95 -13.89 24.47
CA SER A 19 -23.68 -13.57 23.08
C SER A 19 -22.31 -12.84 22.88
N ASN A 20 -21.76 -12.23 23.92
CA ASN A 20 -20.46 -11.61 23.85
C ASN A 20 -19.34 -12.64 23.63
N ILE A 21 -19.53 -13.88 24.09
CA ILE A 21 -18.56 -14.96 23.83
C ILE A 21 -18.51 -15.28 22.34
N SER A 22 -19.66 -15.42 21.69
CA SER A 22 -19.72 -15.64 20.23
C SER A 22 -19.15 -14.45 19.45
N ASP A 23 -19.44 -13.22 19.87
CA ASP A 23 -18.91 -12.03 19.24
C ASP A 23 -17.39 -11.91 19.44
N ALA A 24 -16.86 -12.28 20.60
CA ALA A 24 -15.43 -12.30 20.86
C ALA A 24 -14.70 -13.30 19.94
N ILE A 25 -15.27 -14.49 19.74
CA ILE A 25 -14.69 -15.48 18.81
C ILE A 25 -14.72 -14.94 17.37
N ARG A 26 -15.85 -14.38 16.91
CA ARG A 26 -15.93 -13.76 15.58
C ARG A 26 -14.93 -12.64 15.42
N TRP A 27 -14.81 -11.80 16.43
CA TRP A 27 -13.94 -10.66 16.40
C TRP A 27 -12.46 -11.04 16.28
N VAL A 28 -11.98 -12.01 17.06
CA VAL A 28 -10.59 -12.48 17.01
C VAL A 28 -10.27 -13.19 15.69
N LEU A 29 -11.25 -13.84 15.07
CA LEU A 29 -11.15 -14.51 13.76
C LEU A 29 -11.20 -13.53 12.56
N GLY A 30 -11.30 -12.22 12.82
CA GLY A 30 -11.14 -11.21 11.77
C GLY A 30 -12.36 -10.38 11.41
N GLU A 31 -13.49 -10.52 12.11
CA GLU A 31 -14.67 -9.67 11.85
C GLU A 31 -14.33 -8.19 12.04
N GLN A 32 -14.59 -7.38 11.03
CA GLN A 32 -14.32 -5.94 11.02
C GLN A 32 -15.58 -5.09 11.13
N SER A 33 -16.76 -5.69 10.95
CA SER A 33 -18.03 -5.00 11.03
C SER A 33 -18.47 -4.81 12.47
N ALA A 34 -18.46 -3.58 12.96
CA ALA A 34 -19.01 -3.25 14.28
C ALA A 34 -20.49 -3.67 14.39
N ARG A 35 -21.26 -3.56 13.30
CA ARG A 35 -22.68 -3.94 13.24
C ARG A 35 -22.88 -5.45 13.46
N THR A 36 -22.03 -6.28 12.87
CA THR A 36 -22.05 -7.74 13.09
C THR A 36 -21.77 -8.09 14.54
N LEU A 37 -20.93 -7.30 15.21
CA LEU A 37 -20.61 -7.41 16.64
C LEU A 37 -21.60 -6.65 17.53
N ARG A 38 -22.73 -6.22 17.00
CA ARG A 38 -23.81 -5.52 17.71
C ARG A 38 -23.37 -4.24 18.40
N CYS A 39 -22.34 -3.60 17.89
CA CYS A 39 -21.82 -2.31 18.33
C CYS A 39 -22.10 -1.22 17.30
N ALA A 40 -22.28 0.02 17.75
CA ALA A 40 -22.40 1.16 16.84
C ALA A 40 -21.07 1.51 16.19
N ARG A 41 -19.96 1.37 16.93
CA ARG A 41 -18.58 1.58 16.51
C ARG A 41 -17.67 0.56 17.18
N MET A 42 -16.49 0.32 16.62
CA MET A 42 -15.51 -0.62 17.19
C MET A 42 -15.04 -0.25 18.59
N GLU A 43 -14.96 1.04 18.91
CA GLU A 43 -14.62 1.51 20.26
C GLU A 43 -15.61 1.04 21.32
N GLY A 44 -16.86 0.72 20.92
CA GLY A 44 -17.88 0.14 21.78
C GLY A 44 -17.55 -1.25 22.33
N LEU A 45 -16.54 -1.92 21.76
CA LEU A 45 -16.03 -3.19 22.32
C LEU A 45 -15.18 -2.97 23.58
N ILE A 46 -14.63 -1.76 23.76
CA ILE A 46 -13.81 -1.42 24.91
C ILE A 46 -14.71 -1.05 26.07
N PHE A 47 -14.45 -1.64 27.24
CA PHE A 47 -15.21 -1.35 28.44
C PHE A 47 -15.10 0.13 28.84
N ASN A 48 -16.23 0.83 28.85
CA ASN A 48 -16.30 2.26 29.15
C ASN A 48 -16.34 2.60 30.64
N GLY A 49 -16.33 1.59 31.49
CA GLY A 49 -16.39 1.77 32.94
C GLY A 49 -17.82 1.73 33.50
N THR A 50 -17.89 1.66 34.81
CA THR A 50 -19.12 1.80 35.62
C THR A 50 -18.79 2.71 36.80
N PRO A 51 -19.76 3.13 37.62
CA PRO A 51 -19.48 3.88 38.86
C PRO A 51 -18.46 3.21 39.78
N HIS A 52 -18.33 1.88 39.71
CA HIS A 52 -17.46 1.08 40.56
C HIS A 52 -16.19 0.54 39.87
N ARG A 53 -16.06 0.69 38.54
CA ARG A 53 -14.92 0.16 37.77
C ARG A 53 -14.48 1.14 36.69
N LYS A 54 -13.18 1.43 36.69
CA LYS A 54 -12.58 2.38 35.71
C LYS A 54 -12.67 1.84 34.28
N PRO A 55 -12.77 2.74 33.29
CA PRO A 55 -12.72 2.37 31.86
C PRO A 55 -11.39 1.71 31.52
N GLN A 56 -11.38 0.84 30.52
CA GLN A 56 -10.18 0.20 29.99
C GLN A 56 -9.64 0.99 28.81
N GLY A 57 -8.32 0.88 28.54
CA GLY A 57 -7.66 1.52 27.40
C GLY A 57 -7.79 0.75 26.09
N PHE A 58 -8.03 -0.56 26.19
CA PHE A 58 -8.13 -1.46 25.03
C PHE A 58 -9.05 -2.64 25.35
N ALA A 59 -9.51 -3.32 24.29
CA ALA A 59 -10.15 -4.63 24.36
C ALA A 59 -9.18 -5.68 23.80
N GLU A 60 -9.14 -6.85 24.41
CA GLU A 60 -8.29 -7.97 23.96
C GLU A 60 -9.08 -9.28 24.02
N VAL A 61 -8.93 -10.09 23.00
CA VAL A 61 -9.40 -11.47 22.98
C VAL A 61 -8.27 -12.36 22.46
N THR A 62 -8.05 -13.45 23.19
CA THR A 62 -7.12 -14.51 22.78
C THR A 62 -7.93 -15.80 22.60
N LEU A 63 -7.81 -16.40 21.43
CA LEU A 63 -8.36 -17.71 21.10
C LEU A 63 -7.21 -18.69 20.92
N THR A 64 -7.21 -19.77 21.70
CA THR A 64 -6.25 -20.86 21.56
C THR A 64 -6.97 -22.08 20.97
N VAL A 65 -6.44 -22.61 19.88
CA VAL A 65 -7.00 -23.76 19.15
C VAL A 65 -6.00 -24.91 19.25
N ASP A 66 -6.49 -26.10 19.58
CA ASP A 66 -5.75 -27.36 19.51
C ASP A 66 -5.49 -27.72 18.03
N ASN A 67 -4.24 -27.89 17.65
CA ASN A 67 -3.81 -28.20 16.29
C ASN A 67 -3.00 -29.52 16.23
N ARG A 68 -3.21 -30.43 17.16
CA ARG A 68 -2.54 -31.74 17.15
C ARG A 68 -2.89 -32.57 15.92
N ASP A 69 -4.06 -32.36 15.36
CA ASP A 69 -4.53 -32.98 14.13
C ASP A 69 -4.00 -32.28 12.84
N ARG A 70 -3.19 -31.17 13.01
CA ARG A 70 -2.59 -30.42 11.91
C ARG A 70 -3.59 -29.87 10.87
N ARG A 71 -4.82 -29.57 11.29
CA ARG A 71 -5.82 -28.95 10.40
C ARG A 71 -5.46 -27.50 10.02
N LEU A 72 -4.83 -26.78 10.95
CA LEU A 72 -4.27 -25.48 10.62
C LEU A 72 -2.87 -25.67 10.02
N PRO A 73 -2.52 -24.96 8.93
CA PRO A 73 -1.21 -25.04 8.30
C PRO A 73 -0.17 -24.26 9.13
N PHE A 74 0.05 -24.73 10.36
CA PHE A 74 0.97 -24.13 11.32
C PHE A 74 1.72 -25.24 12.09
N ASP A 75 3.04 -25.04 12.27
CA ASP A 75 3.89 -25.96 13.01
C ASP A 75 3.77 -25.73 14.53
N GLY A 76 2.82 -26.39 15.14
CA GLY A 76 2.59 -26.32 16.58
C GLY A 76 1.35 -27.09 16.96
N ASP A 77 1.33 -27.67 18.17
CA ASP A 77 0.19 -28.42 18.72
C ASP A 77 -0.91 -27.50 19.19
N GLU A 78 -0.59 -26.24 19.45
CA GLU A 78 -1.53 -25.18 19.81
C GLU A 78 -1.26 -23.93 18.97
N VAL A 79 -2.32 -23.30 18.51
CA VAL A 79 -2.29 -22.03 17.80
C VAL A 79 -3.05 -21.00 18.60
N SER A 80 -2.36 -19.97 19.08
CA SER A 80 -2.95 -18.88 19.85
C SER A 80 -3.05 -17.63 18.98
N ILE A 81 -4.27 -17.13 18.79
CA ILE A 81 -4.55 -15.91 18.05
C ILE A 81 -5.04 -14.87 19.04
N THR A 82 -4.40 -13.70 19.04
CA THR A 82 -4.81 -12.57 19.86
C THR A 82 -5.15 -11.38 18.99
N ARG A 83 -6.28 -10.77 19.25
CA ARG A 83 -6.61 -9.45 18.69
C ARG A 83 -6.75 -8.46 19.81
N ARG A 84 -6.14 -7.29 19.60
CA ARG A 84 -6.18 -6.16 20.51
C ARG A 84 -6.67 -4.93 19.77
N TYR A 85 -7.55 -4.15 20.38
CA TYR A 85 -8.08 -2.91 19.82
C TYR A 85 -8.00 -1.79 20.84
N TYR A 86 -7.33 -0.71 20.46
CA TYR A 86 -7.05 0.42 21.33
C TYR A 86 -8.06 1.56 21.10
N ARG A 87 -8.20 2.44 22.11
CA ARG A 87 -9.02 3.66 21.97
C ARG A 87 -8.51 4.64 20.91
N SER A 88 -7.24 4.52 20.49
CA SER A 88 -6.67 5.27 19.37
C SER A 88 -7.27 4.88 18.01
N GLY A 89 -8.01 3.76 17.94
CA GLY A 89 -8.50 3.16 16.70
C GLY A 89 -7.57 2.12 16.09
N GLU A 90 -6.40 1.91 16.67
CA GLU A 90 -5.43 0.91 16.22
C GLU A 90 -5.89 -0.50 16.56
N SER A 91 -5.63 -1.45 15.66
CA SER A 91 -5.91 -2.88 15.82
C SER A 91 -4.63 -3.68 15.64
N GLU A 92 -4.30 -4.48 16.62
CA GLU A 92 -3.13 -5.35 16.63
C GLU A 92 -3.58 -6.81 16.58
N TYR A 93 -2.90 -7.60 15.74
CA TYR A 93 -3.11 -9.03 15.61
C TYR A 93 -1.82 -9.78 15.92
N LEU A 94 -1.92 -10.82 16.73
CA LEU A 94 -0.81 -11.64 17.15
C LEU A 94 -1.14 -13.12 16.88
N LEU A 95 -0.18 -13.84 16.31
CA LEU A 95 -0.20 -15.29 16.15
C LEU A 95 0.95 -15.88 16.99
N ASN A 96 0.63 -16.68 17.99
CA ASN A 96 1.61 -17.18 18.97
C ASN A 96 2.55 -16.08 19.50
N ARG A 97 1.97 -14.91 19.84
CA ARG A 97 2.64 -13.70 20.34
C ARG A 97 3.46 -12.93 19.29
N ALA A 98 3.60 -13.41 18.05
CA ALA A 98 4.23 -12.67 16.97
C ALA A 98 3.20 -11.77 16.27
N ALA A 99 3.56 -10.52 15.98
CA ALA A 99 2.69 -9.59 15.27
C ALA A 99 2.50 -10.05 13.80
N VAL A 100 1.25 -10.14 13.37
CA VAL A 100 0.86 -10.58 12.03
C VAL A 100 -0.20 -9.63 11.45
N ARG A 101 -0.46 -9.75 10.16
CA ARG A 101 -1.53 -9.00 9.50
C ARG A 101 -2.86 -9.76 9.59
N LEU A 102 -3.95 -9.03 9.53
CA LEU A 102 -5.29 -9.65 9.44
C LEU A 102 -5.40 -10.65 8.26
N LYS A 103 -4.73 -10.33 7.14
CA LYS A 103 -4.67 -11.22 5.97
C LYS A 103 -4.10 -12.60 6.34
N ASP A 104 -3.05 -12.64 7.14
CA ASP A 104 -2.37 -13.88 7.52
C ASP A 104 -3.28 -14.75 8.41
N ILE A 105 -4.08 -14.12 9.29
CA ILE A 105 -5.11 -14.81 10.08
C ILE A 105 -6.22 -15.35 9.18
N ASN A 106 -6.71 -14.55 8.23
CA ASN A 106 -7.73 -15.01 7.31
C ASN A 106 -7.24 -16.21 6.48
N GLU A 107 -6.00 -16.15 5.97
CA GLU A 107 -5.39 -17.26 5.22
C GLU A 107 -5.21 -18.53 6.08
N LEU A 108 -4.89 -18.37 7.36
CA LEU A 108 -4.73 -19.48 8.30
C LEU A 108 -6.05 -20.26 8.49
N PHE A 109 -7.18 -19.54 8.55
CA PHE A 109 -8.49 -20.15 8.79
C PHE A 109 -9.28 -20.46 7.52
N MET A 110 -8.80 -20.10 6.34
CA MET A 110 -9.42 -20.54 5.08
C MET A 110 -9.49 -22.05 5.02
N ASP A 111 -10.62 -22.56 4.54
CA ASP A 111 -10.92 -24.00 4.39
C ASP A 111 -11.09 -24.77 5.72
N THR A 112 -11.06 -24.09 6.88
CA THR A 112 -11.32 -24.71 8.18
C THR A 112 -12.78 -24.58 8.62
N GLY A 113 -13.55 -23.76 7.92
CA GLY A 113 -14.91 -23.37 8.30
C GLY A 113 -14.99 -22.40 9.48
N LEU A 114 -13.87 -22.03 10.09
CA LEU A 114 -13.80 -21.11 11.25
C LEU A 114 -13.51 -19.66 10.86
N GLY A 115 -13.21 -19.36 9.60
CA GLY A 115 -12.88 -18.02 9.12
C GLY A 115 -14.04 -17.03 9.24
N ARG A 116 -13.77 -15.78 8.85
CA ARG A 116 -14.74 -14.67 8.88
C ARG A 116 -16.07 -15.02 8.19
N ASP A 117 -15.99 -15.64 7.03
CA ASP A 117 -17.15 -16.05 6.23
C ASP A 117 -17.52 -17.53 6.46
N GLY A 118 -16.88 -18.16 7.46
CA GLY A 118 -17.00 -19.57 7.78
C GLY A 118 -18.42 -20.02 8.11
N TYR A 119 -18.78 -21.21 7.62
CA TYR A 119 -20.08 -21.84 7.90
C TYR A 119 -20.19 -22.38 9.32
N SER A 120 -19.08 -22.56 10.03
CA SER A 120 -19.06 -23.09 11.41
C SER A 120 -19.64 -22.13 12.45
N MET A 121 -19.72 -20.82 12.14
CA MET A 121 -20.26 -19.83 13.04
C MET A 121 -21.67 -19.39 12.61
N ILE A 122 -22.66 -20.11 13.10
CA ILE A 122 -24.09 -19.86 12.80
C ILE A 122 -24.62 -18.81 13.75
N GLY A 123 -24.82 -17.59 13.28
CA GLY A 123 -25.50 -16.52 14.03
C GLY A 123 -27.03 -16.67 13.98
N GLN A 124 -27.71 -15.98 14.90
CA GLN A 124 -29.17 -15.92 14.91
C GLN A 124 -29.71 -15.34 13.58
N GLY A 125 -30.60 -16.05 12.89
CA GLY A 125 -31.15 -15.67 11.59
C GLY A 125 -30.23 -15.92 10.37
N LYS A 126 -29.02 -16.42 10.58
CA LYS A 126 -28.11 -16.70 9.45
C LYS A 126 -28.60 -17.84 8.57
N ILE A 127 -29.23 -18.86 9.16
CA ILE A 127 -29.79 -20.00 8.40
C ILE A 127 -30.89 -19.52 7.46
N ASP A 128 -31.82 -18.68 7.94
CA ASP A 128 -32.89 -18.13 7.12
C ASP A 128 -32.35 -17.29 5.97
N SER A 129 -31.30 -16.51 6.23
CA SER A 129 -30.64 -15.72 5.20
C SER A 129 -29.94 -16.59 4.13
N VAL A 130 -29.34 -17.71 4.52
CA VAL A 130 -28.71 -18.67 3.60
C VAL A 130 -29.76 -19.39 2.73
N VAL A 131 -30.87 -19.77 3.32
CA VAL A 131 -31.99 -20.42 2.58
C VAL A 131 -32.63 -19.44 1.59
N ALA A 132 -32.79 -18.17 1.99
CA ALA A 132 -33.34 -17.11 1.15
C ALA A 132 -32.33 -16.53 0.15
N ALA A 133 -31.04 -16.83 0.31
CA ALA A 133 -29.96 -16.30 -0.53
C ALA A 133 -30.03 -16.78 -1.98
N ARG A 134 -29.48 -15.99 -2.90
CA ARG A 134 -29.37 -16.35 -4.32
C ARG A 134 -28.41 -17.54 -4.49
N SER A 135 -28.51 -18.22 -5.62
CA SER A 135 -27.68 -19.41 -5.90
C SER A 135 -26.17 -19.13 -5.86
N GLU A 136 -25.76 -17.91 -6.23
CA GLU A 136 -24.36 -17.45 -6.21
C GLU A 136 -23.84 -17.35 -4.77
N ASP A 137 -24.58 -16.72 -3.87
CA ASP A 137 -24.21 -16.58 -2.46
C ASP A 137 -24.15 -17.94 -1.75
N ARG A 138 -25.07 -18.86 -2.10
CA ARG A 138 -25.05 -20.24 -1.59
C ARG A 138 -23.85 -21.03 -2.07
N ARG A 139 -23.39 -20.76 -3.31
CA ARG A 139 -22.20 -21.41 -3.88
C ARG A 139 -20.96 -21.16 -3.03
N GLU A 140 -20.78 -19.96 -2.49
CA GLU A 140 -19.64 -19.62 -1.63
C GLU A 140 -19.52 -20.53 -0.41
N ILE A 141 -20.67 -20.86 0.22
CA ILE A 141 -20.71 -21.76 1.37
C ILE A 141 -20.29 -23.18 0.97
N PHE A 142 -20.74 -23.66 -0.20
CA PHE A 142 -20.31 -24.97 -0.71
C PHE A 142 -18.85 -25.00 -1.08
N GLU A 143 -18.32 -23.95 -1.68
CA GLU A 143 -16.91 -23.83 -2.03
C GLU A 143 -16.02 -23.82 -0.79
N GLU A 144 -16.45 -23.16 0.28
CA GLU A 144 -15.74 -23.18 1.56
C GLU A 144 -15.78 -24.57 2.20
N ALA A 145 -16.95 -25.21 2.23
CA ALA A 145 -17.09 -26.56 2.74
C ALA A 145 -16.28 -27.60 1.92
N ALA A 146 -16.07 -27.33 0.64
CA ALA A 146 -15.24 -28.16 -0.25
C ALA A 146 -13.74 -27.86 -0.13
N GLY A 147 -13.31 -26.87 0.66
CA GLY A 147 -11.90 -26.50 0.85
C GLY A 147 -11.26 -25.83 -0.36
N ILE A 148 -12.03 -25.14 -1.19
CA ILE A 148 -11.54 -24.47 -2.39
C ILE A 148 -11.48 -22.93 -2.28
N SER A 149 -11.94 -22.39 -1.17
CA SER A 149 -11.98 -20.92 -0.94
C SER A 149 -10.61 -20.27 -1.01
N ARG A 150 -9.56 -20.96 -0.51
CA ARG A 150 -8.17 -20.50 -0.59
C ARG A 150 -7.70 -20.34 -2.05
N PHE A 151 -8.07 -21.28 -2.91
CA PHE A 151 -7.68 -21.23 -4.32
C PHE A 151 -8.41 -20.12 -5.06
N ARG A 152 -9.69 -19.92 -4.78
CA ARG A 152 -10.48 -18.80 -5.31
C ARG A 152 -9.87 -17.48 -4.91
N TYR A 153 -9.59 -17.27 -3.64
CA TYR A 153 -8.97 -16.05 -3.13
C TYR A 153 -7.62 -15.76 -3.80
N ARG A 154 -6.75 -16.77 -3.91
CA ARG A 154 -5.46 -16.62 -4.60
C ARG A 154 -5.61 -16.31 -6.08
N LYS A 155 -6.60 -16.90 -6.74
CA LYS A 155 -6.93 -16.60 -8.13
C LYS A 155 -7.33 -15.15 -8.29
N GLU A 156 -8.31 -14.67 -7.52
CA GLU A 156 -8.80 -13.28 -7.55
C GLU A 156 -7.68 -12.27 -7.25
N GLU A 157 -6.84 -12.57 -6.26
CA GLU A 157 -5.68 -11.72 -5.95
C GLU A 157 -4.69 -11.68 -7.12
N SER A 158 -4.43 -12.82 -7.76
CA SER A 158 -3.53 -12.90 -8.91
C SER A 158 -4.09 -12.19 -10.13
N GLU A 159 -5.38 -12.33 -10.40
CA GLU A 159 -6.07 -11.62 -11.48
C GLU A 159 -6.06 -10.09 -11.26
N ALA A 160 -6.28 -9.65 -10.02
CA ALA A 160 -6.19 -8.22 -9.67
C ALA A 160 -4.76 -7.67 -9.82
N ARG A 161 -3.73 -8.47 -9.49
CA ARG A 161 -2.32 -8.09 -9.69
C ARG A 161 -1.99 -8.04 -11.19
N LEU A 162 -2.48 -8.98 -11.97
CA LEU A 162 -2.28 -9.02 -13.42
C LEU A 162 -2.89 -7.79 -14.08
N ALA A 163 -4.14 -7.47 -13.77
CA ALA A 163 -4.83 -6.30 -14.31
C ALA A 163 -4.06 -4.99 -14.03
N ARG A 164 -3.54 -4.83 -12.81
CA ARG A 164 -2.70 -3.66 -12.46
C ARG A 164 -1.38 -3.63 -13.23
N ALA A 165 -0.77 -4.80 -13.44
CA ALA A 165 0.46 -4.90 -14.23
C ALA A 165 0.22 -4.53 -15.71
N GLU A 166 -0.90 -4.96 -16.29
CA GLU A 166 -1.31 -4.61 -17.65
C GLU A 166 -1.56 -3.11 -17.80
N GLU A 167 -2.25 -2.49 -16.85
CA GLU A 167 -2.46 -1.03 -16.83
C GLU A 167 -1.13 -0.26 -16.75
N ASN A 168 -0.22 -0.68 -15.85
CA ASN A 168 1.10 -0.08 -15.76
C ASN A 168 1.91 -0.24 -17.04
N LEU A 169 1.79 -1.39 -17.71
CA LEU A 169 2.48 -1.68 -18.96
C LEU A 169 1.97 -0.79 -20.10
N LEU A 170 0.66 -0.55 -20.15
CA LEU A 170 0.07 0.39 -21.10
C LEU A 170 0.62 1.80 -20.90
N ARG A 171 0.63 2.28 -19.65
CA ARG A 171 1.18 3.59 -19.30
C ARG A 171 2.67 3.73 -19.67
N LEU A 172 3.47 2.68 -19.44
CA LEU A 172 4.88 2.70 -19.82
C LEU A 172 5.08 2.77 -21.33
N ARG A 173 4.22 2.10 -22.11
CA ARG A 173 4.24 2.18 -23.58
C ARG A 173 3.91 3.58 -24.08
N ASP A 174 2.94 4.26 -23.46
CA ASP A 174 2.59 5.63 -23.82
C ASP A 174 3.77 6.59 -23.55
N ILE A 175 4.43 6.45 -22.39
CA ILE A 175 5.62 7.25 -22.06
C ILE A 175 6.77 6.97 -23.06
N LEU A 176 6.96 5.71 -23.43
CA LEU A 176 7.99 5.32 -24.38
C LEU A 176 7.74 5.94 -25.75
N ALA A 177 6.49 5.87 -26.24
CA ALA A 177 6.11 6.47 -27.50
C ALA A 177 6.34 7.99 -27.52
N GLU A 178 5.97 8.70 -26.44
CA GLU A 178 6.27 10.14 -26.29
C GLU A 178 7.77 10.44 -26.34
N LEU A 179 8.58 9.64 -25.64
CA LEU A 179 10.04 9.82 -25.63
C LEU A 179 10.65 9.54 -27.02
N GLU A 180 10.18 8.50 -27.71
CA GLU A 180 10.65 8.17 -29.07
C GLU A 180 10.34 9.31 -30.05
N GLU A 181 9.15 9.91 -29.98
CA GLU A 181 8.76 11.06 -30.81
C GLU A 181 9.68 12.27 -30.58
N ARG A 182 10.17 12.47 -29.36
CA ARG A 182 11.06 13.59 -29.00
C ARG A 182 12.53 13.36 -29.41
N VAL A 183 12.97 12.14 -29.63
CA VAL A 183 14.37 11.83 -29.99
C VAL A 183 14.79 12.45 -31.31
N GLY A 184 13.94 12.40 -32.32
CA GLY A 184 14.19 12.98 -33.66
C GLY A 184 14.52 14.48 -33.57
N PRO A 185 13.60 15.32 -33.10
CA PRO A 185 13.83 16.77 -32.92
C PRO A 185 15.03 17.12 -32.02
N LEU A 186 15.23 16.37 -30.94
CA LEU A 186 16.39 16.59 -30.05
C LEU A 186 17.72 16.30 -30.75
N LYS A 187 17.79 15.27 -31.58
CA LYS A 187 18.97 14.94 -32.36
C LYS A 187 19.31 16.04 -33.37
N GLU A 188 18.32 16.60 -34.05
CA GLU A 188 18.48 17.72 -34.95
C GLU A 188 18.94 18.98 -34.22
N GLN A 189 18.34 19.27 -33.05
CA GLN A 189 18.79 20.42 -32.23
C GLN A 189 20.22 20.26 -31.73
N ALA A 190 20.60 19.05 -31.31
CA ALA A 190 21.95 18.77 -30.87
C ALA A 190 22.98 18.99 -32.01
N ALA A 191 22.70 18.51 -33.21
CA ALA A 191 23.57 18.73 -34.39
C ALA A 191 23.71 20.23 -34.74
N LYS A 192 22.61 20.99 -34.69
CA LYS A 192 22.66 22.46 -34.88
C LYS A 192 23.43 23.18 -33.79
N ALA A 193 23.27 22.73 -32.54
CA ALA A 193 24.04 23.31 -31.41
C ALA A 193 25.53 23.04 -31.53
N GLU A 194 25.94 21.86 -31.98
CA GLU A 194 27.34 21.52 -32.22
C GLU A 194 27.97 22.41 -33.31
N GLN A 195 27.29 22.56 -34.44
CA GLN A 195 27.70 23.49 -35.50
C GLN A 195 27.77 24.94 -35.02
N PHE A 196 26.81 25.38 -34.23
CA PHE A 196 26.82 26.73 -33.66
C PHE A 196 28.04 26.97 -32.74
N LEU A 197 28.40 25.99 -31.91
CA LEU A 197 29.56 26.11 -31.04
C LEU A 197 30.86 26.20 -31.83
N GLU A 198 31.00 25.43 -32.91
CA GLU A 198 32.14 25.47 -33.82
C GLU A 198 32.26 26.84 -34.49
N TYR A 199 31.20 27.31 -35.13
CA TYR A 199 31.21 28.65 -35.79
C TYR A 199 31.36 29.80 -34.79
N SER A 200 30.82 29.68 -33.59
CA SER A 200 30.98 30.69 -32.53
C SER A 200 32.43 30.81 -32.06
N ALA A 201 33.14 29.68 -31.97
CA ALA A 201 34.57 29.67 -31.65
C ALA A 201 35.40 30.29 -32.76
N GLU A 202 35.15 29.94 -34.03
CA GLU A 202 35.78 30.49 -35.19
C GLU A 202 35.53 32.01 -35.30
N LYS A 203 34.29 32.44 -35.18
CA LYS A 203 33.88 33.86 -35.16
C LYS A 203 34.65 34.64 -34.09
N ARG A 204 34.73 34.11 -32.87
CA ARG A 204 35.45 34.76 -31.76
C ARG A 204 36.95 34.94 -32.10
N THR A 205 37.55 33.97 -32.72
CA THR A 205 39.00 34.04 -33.16
C THR A 205 39.18 35.14 -34.20
N LEU A 206 38.30 35.20 -35.21
CA LEU A 206 38.35 36.24 -36.25
C LEU A 206 38.05 37.64 -35.69
N GLU A 207 37.12 37.80 -34.78
CA GLU A 207 36.81 39.06 -34.11
C GLU A 207 38.04 39.58 -33.33
N ILE A 208 38.71 38.72 -32.56
CA ILE A 208 39.92 39.07 -31.84
C ILE A 208 41.01 39.50 -32.80
N GLY A 209 41.22 38.78 -33.90
CA GLY A 209 42.19 39.13 -34.95
C GLY A 209 41.90 40.51 -35.56
N LEU A 210 40.63 40.79 -35.88
CA LEU A 210 40.22 42.09 -36.44
C LEU A 210 40.42 43.23 -35.44
N TRP A 211 40.14 43.01 -34.14
CA TRP A 211 40.38 44.02 -33.12
C TRP A 211 41.83 44.31 -32.92
N LEU A 212 42.70 43.30 -32.94
CA LEU A 212 44.15 43.47 -32.87
C LEU A 212 44.69 44.28 -34.06
N ASP A 213 44.29 43.95 -35.32
CA ASP A 213 44.66 44.71 -36.50
C ASP A 213 44.18 46.17 -36.44
N THR A 214 42.95 46.38 -35.96
CA THR A 214 42.42 47.74 -35.78
C THR A 214 43.20 48.53 -34.75
N LEU A 215 43.57 47.91 -33.61
CA LEU A 215 44.41 48.51 -32.58
C LEU A 215 45.79 48.87 -33.10
N GLU A 216 46.45 47.98 -33.84
CA GLU A 216 47.76 48.23 -34.43
C GLU A 216 47.77 49.36 -35.48
N ARG A 217 46.72 49.39 -36.34
CA ARG A 217 46.50 50.42 -37.32
C ARG A 217 46.29 51.80 -36.67
N SER A 218 45.39 51.85 -35.66
CA SER A 218 45.13 53.07 -34.92
C SER A 218 46.32 53.57 -34.16
N GLY A 219 47.10 52.65 -33.56
CA GLY A 219 48.37 52.97 -32.90
C GLY A 219 49.47 53.50 -33.85
N ARG A 220 49.50 53.02 -35.11
CA ARG A 220 50.38 53.57 -36.14
C ARG A 220 49.98 54.99 -36.51
N ILE A 221 48.72 55.22 -36.79
CA ILE A 221 48.21 56.56 -37.15
C ILE A 221 48.45 57.56 -36.02
N LEU A 222 48.28 57.16 -34.79
CA LEU A 222 48.52 58.02 -33.61
C LEU A 222 49.98 58.40 -33.52
N ARG A 223 50.90 57.47 -33.67
CA ARG A 223 52.34 57.76 -33.69
C ARG A 223 52.74 58.73 -34.80
N GLU A 224 52.24 58.53 -36.03
CA GLU A 224 52.45 59.44 -37.14
C GLU A 224 51.94 60.88 -36.85
N HIS A 225 50.84 61.04 -36.19
CA HIS A 225 50.31 62.32 -35.76
C HIS A 225 51.07 62.93 -34.62
N ASP A 226 51.55 62.17 -33.65
CA ASP A 226 52.39 62.63 -32.56
C ASP A 226 53.76 63.14 -33.12
N ASP A 227 54.35 62.40 -34.06
CA ASP A 227 55.62 62.85 -34.73
C ASP A 227 55.43 64.15 -35.50
N LYS A 228 54.31 64.28 -36.26
CA LYS A 228 54.01 65.56 -36.97
C LYS A 228 53.81 66.73 -35.99
N LEU A 229 53.19 66.46 -34.84
CA LEU A 229 52.93 67.43 -33.82
C LEU A 229 54.25 67.88 -33.12
N LEU A 230 55.15 66.92 -32.89
CA LEU A 230 56.55 67.25 -32.41
C LEU A 230 57.30 68.12 -33.35
N VAL A 231 57.31 67.81 -34.67
CA VAL A 231 57.96 68.65 -35.69
C VAL A 231 57.36 70.04 -35.77
N ALA A 232 56.04 70.15 -35.78
CA ALA A 232 55.36 71.45 -35.80
C ALA A 232 55.66 72.29 -34.53
N ARG A 233 55.80 71.70 -33.37
CA ARG A 233 56.16 72.36 -32.11
C ARG A 233 57.63 72.82 -32.10
N ALA A 234 58.52 72.15 -32.83
CA ALA A 234 59.95 72.52 -32.95
C ALA A 234 60.15 73.63 -33.94
N GLN A 235 59.21 73.90 -34.85
CA GLN A 235 59.26 74.98 -35.86
C GLN A 235 58.67 76.32 -35.38
N TYR A 236 57.96 76.29 -34.22
CA TYR A 236 57.46 77.49 -33.53
C TYR A 236 58.40 77.82 -32.35
#